data_028d2f779551f00469bde3935d2c766b
#
_entry.id   028d2f779551f00469bde3935d2c766b
#
_cell.length_a   1.000
_cell.length_b   1.000
_cell.length_c   1.000
_cell.angle_alpha   90.00
_cell.angle_beta   90.00
_cell.angle_gamma   90.00
#
_symmetry.space_group_name_H-M   'P 1'
#
loop_
_entity.id
_entity.type
_entity.pdbx_description
1 polymer ?
#
loop_
_entity_poly.entity_id
_entity_poly.type
_entity_poly.pdbx_seq_one_letter_code
_entity_poly.pdbx_strand_id
1 'polypeptide(L)'
;VAGLYALSLLPALTGNAASGYWSLVIAAWLLAWLLVARLSLRTVRNRAGTLALNLIVPLFFGVWLLLLWQVAVRGAGVPAVLLPAPSGVWQKLIAEPWQLWADFRQTFLKAVIVGYIAGCGLGFLLALVVDRFPFARRGLLPIGNFVSALPLVGIAPVLVMWFGFDWPSKAAVVVVMTFVPMLVNTVAGLAASDVIERDLMRTY
;
A
#
# COMPACT_ATOMS: atom_id res chain seq x y z
N VAL A 1 8.10 19.85 -17.23
CA VAL A 1 7.88 19.92 -15.77
C VAL A 1 7.40 21.32 -15.38
N ALA A 2 8.13 22.41 -15.72
CA ALA A 2 7.73 23.78 -15.38
C ALA A 2 6.36 24.17 -15.96
N GLY A 3 6.04 23.78 -17.21
CA GLY A 3 4.74 24.04 -17.83
C GLY A 3 3.59 23.32 -17.13
N LEU A 4 3.76 22.07 -16.70
CA LEU A 4 2.76 21.33 -15.94
C LEU A 4 2.56 21.92 -14.54
N TYR A 5 3.62 22.40 -13.91
CA TYR A 5 3.53 23.11 -12.64
C TYR A 5 2.76 24.42 -12.78
N ALA A 6 3.04 25.21 -13.83
CA ALA A 6 2.30 26.41 -14.14
C ALA A 6 0.80 26.12 -14.39
N LEU A 7 0.48 25.05 -15.12
CA LEU A 7 -0.91 24.60 -15.32
C LEU A 7 -1.58 24.19 -14.00
N SER A 8 -0.84 23.63 -13.05
CA SER A 8 -1.38 23.25 -11.75
C SER A 8 -1.75 24.41 -10.84
N LEU A 9 -1.25 25.60 -11.14
CA LEU A 9 -1.55 26.85 -10.40
C LEU A 9 -2.77 27.60 -10.92
N LEU A 10 -3.27 27.21 -12.12
CA LEU A 10 -4.49 27.83 -12.67
C LEU A 10 -5.72 27.40 -11.85
N PRO A 11 -6.64 28.32 -11.56
CA PRO A 11 -7.93 27.98 -10.97
C PRO A 11 -8.74 27.10 -11.92
N ALA A 12 -9.69 26.33 -11.36
CA ALA A 12 -10.63 25.55 -12.18
C ALA A 12 -11.35 26.46 -13.18
N LEU A 13 -11.11 26.18 -14.46
CA LEU A 13 -11.67 26.96 -15.56
C LEU A 13 -13.05 26.38 -15.93
N THR A 14 -14.01 27.25 -16.23
CA THR A 14 -15.37 26.85 -16.66
C THR A 14 -15.58 27.14 -18.15
N GLY A 15 -16.40 26.33 -18.82
CA GLY A 15 -16.75 26.52 -20.22
C GLY A 15 -15.64 26.13 -21.22
N ASN A 16 -15.53 26.90 -22.34
CA ASN A 16 -14.56 26.61 -23.40
C ASN A 16 -13.09 26.68 -22.96
N ALA A 17 -12.79 27.47 -21.91
CA ALA A 17 -11.45 27.51 -21.32
C ALA A 17 -11.10 26.21 -20.63
N ALA A 18 -12.06 25.48 -20.06
CA ALA A 18 -11.84 24.17 -19.46
C ALA A 18 -11.45 23.12 -20.50
N SER A 19 -12.04 23.16 -21.71
CA SER A 19 -11.70 22.20 -22.77
C SER A 19 -10.25 22.39 -23.27
N GLY A 20 -9.80 23.65 -23.40
CA GLY A 20 -8.41 23.98 -23.76
C GLY A 20 -7.42 23.55 -22.66
N TYR A 21 -7.75 23.73 -21.40
CA TYR A 21 -6.94 23.26 -20.28
C TYR A 21 -6.76 21.74 -20.30
N TRP A 22 -7.83 20.97 -20.41
CA TRP A 22 -7.78 19.52 -20.44
C TRP A 22 -7.07 18.96 -21.67
N SER A 23 -7.23 19.60 -22.84
CA SER A 23 -6.49 19.19 -24.04
C SER A 23 -4.99 19.38 -23.90
N LEU A 24 -4.55 20.48 -23.27
CA LEU A 24 -3.13 20.72 -22.96
C LEU A 24 -2.60 19.70 -21.92
N VAL A 25 -3.38 19.39 -20.90
CA VAL A 25 -3.03 18.37 -19.91
C VAL A 25 -2.85 17.01 -20.55
N ILE A 26 -3.80 16.60 -21.40
CA ILE A 26 -3.72 15.33 -22.15
C ILE A 26 -2.51 15.29 -23.08
N ALA A 27 -2.28 16.38 -23.83
CA ALA A 27 -1.12 16.47 -24.72
C ALA A 27 0.22 16.37 -23.96
N ALA A 28 0.34 17.10 -22.85
CA ALA A 28 1.51 17.04 -22.00
C ALA A 28 1.69 15.64 -21.37
N TRP A 29 0.58 14.97 -21.04
CA TRP A 29 0.57 13.60 -20.54
C TRP A 29 1.08 12.61 -21.59
N LEU A 30 0.59 12.68 -22.81
CA LEU A 30 1.03 11.81 -23.91
C LEU A 30 2.50 12.05 -24.25
N LEU A 31 2.96 13.30 -24.27
CA LEU A 31 4.36 13.63 -24.52
C LEU A 31 5.27 13.07 -23.42
N ALA A 32 4.89 13.20 -22.13
CA ALA A 32 5.65 12.64 -21.03
C ALA A 32 5.69 11.10 -21.09
N TRP A 33 4.56 10.46 -21.42
CA TRP A 33 4.49 9.03 -21.65
C TRP A 33 5.44 8.57 -22.75
N LEU A 34 5.42 9.22 -23.91
CA LEU A 34 6.31 8.92 -25.03
C LEU A 34 7.78 9.09 -24.66
N LEU A 35 8.09 10.13 -23.88
CA LEU A 35 9.45 10.40 -23.39
C LEU A 35 9.95 9.28 -22.46
N VAL A 36 9.14 8.87 -21.50
CA VAL A 36 9.45 7.75 -20.57
C VAL A 36 9.59 6.45 -21.35
N ALA A 37 8.67 6.16 -22.28
CA ALA A 37 8.76 4.97 -23.12
C ALA A 37 10.02 4.94 -23.99
N ARG A 38 10.41 6.08 -24.57
CA ARG A 38 11.66 6.20 -25.34
C ARG A 38 12.92 6.05 -24.48
N LEU A 39 12.89 6.58 -23.25
CA LEU A 39 14.01 6.46 -22.30
C LEU A 39 14.16 5.03 -21.78
N SER A 40 13.07 4.35 -21.49
CA SER A 40 13.08 2.97 -20.98
C SER A 40 13.60 1.95 -22.01
N LEU A 41 13.46 2.26 -23.30
CA LEU A 41 13.96 1.42 -24.40
C LEU A 41 15.46 1.67 -24.71
N ARG A 42 16.09 2.68 -24.10
CA ARG A 42 17.52 2.96 -24.33
C ARG A 42 18.39 2.01 -23.53
N THR A 43 19.18 1.22 -24.23
CA THR A 43 20.24 0.40 -23.63
C THR A 43 21.55 1.20 -23.64
N VAL A 44 22.13 1.38 -22.44
CA VAL A 44 23.44 2.03 -22.28
C VAL A 44 24.47 0.96 -21.95
N ARG A 45 25.58 0.96 -22.70
CA ARG A 45 26.66 -0.04 -22.61
C ARG A 45 27.54 0.11 -21.36
N ASN A 46 27.40 1.21 -20.61
CA ASN A 46 28.20 1.49 -19.42
C ASN A 46 27.40 1.21 -18.14
N ARG A 47 28.00 0.53 -17.14
CA ARG A 47 27.37 0.21 -15.83
C ARG A 47 26.80 1.45 -15.13
N ALA A 48 27.53 2.57 -15.13
CA ALA A 48 27.06 3.81 -14.52
C ALA A 48 25.81 4.37 -15.23
N GLY A 49 25.77 4.31 -16.56
CA GLY A 49 24.61 4.75 -17.35
C GLY A 49 23.39 3.85 -17.16
N THR A 50 23.57 2.54 -17.02
CA THR A 50 22.47 1.61 -16.72
C THR A 50 21.90 1.85 -15.33
N LEU A 51 22.74 2.06 -14.29
CA LEU A 51 22.32 2.43 -12.95
C LEU A 51 21.58 3.78 -12.94
N ALA A 52 22.09 4.76 -13.67
CA ALA A 52 21.44 6.06 -13.78
C ALA A 52 20.06 5.95 -14.44
N LEU A 53 19.91 5.20 -15.54
CA LEU A 53 18.61 4.98 -16.18
C LEU A 53 17.62 4.23 -15.28
N ASN A 54 18.08 3.21 -14.55
CA ASN A 54 17.26 2.43 -13.64
C ASN A 54 16.72 3.27 -12.45
N LEU A 55 17.40 4.37 -12.10
CA LEU A 55 16.95 5.30 -11.08
C LEU A 55 16.15 6.47 -11.67
N ILE A 56 16.62 7.05 -12.76
CA ILE A 56 16.01 8.24 -13.36
C ILE A 56 14.63 7.95 -13.94
N VAL A 57 14.45 6.80 -14.62
CA VAL A 57 13.17 6.45 -15.25
C VAL A 57 12.05 6.30 -14.21
N PRO A 58 12.19 5.52 -13.11
CA PRO A 58 11.16 5.43 -12.08
C PRO A 58 10.94 6.76 -11.34
N LEU A 59 12.01 7.53 -11.07
CA LEU A 59 11.89 8.83 -10.42
C LEU A 59 11.12 9.81 -11.31
N PHE A 60 11.43 9.86 -12.58
CA PHE A 60 10.72 10.72 -13.53
C PHE A 60 9.24 10.33 -13.66
N PHE A 61 8.97 9.02 -13.70
CA PHE A 61 7.61 8.50 -13.69
C PHE A 61 6.86 8.88 -12.40
N GLY A 62 7.48 8.74 -11.23
CA GLY A 62 6.90 9.13 -9.96
C GLY A 62 6.57 10.62 -9.87
N VAL A 63 7.50 11.49 -10.26
CA VAL A 63 7.27 12.95 -10.32
C VAL A 63 6.15 13.27 -11.28
N TRP A 64 6.11 12.62 -12.44
CA TRP A 64 5.06 12.81 -13.42
C TRP A 64 3.68 12.39 -12.90
N LEU A 65 3.60 11.29 -12.16
CA LEU A 65 2.37 10.81 -11.52
C LEU A 65 1.86 11.80 -10.46
N LEU A 66 2.76 12.37 -9.65
CA LEU A 66 2.43 13.41 -8.67
C LEU A 66 1.91 14.69 -9.35
N LEU A 67 2.53 15.08 -10.47
CA LEU A 67 2.06 16.23 -11.26
C LEU A 67 0.69 15.99 -11.87
N LEU A 68 0.42 14.79 -12.38
CA LEU A 68 -0.91 14.41 -12.86
C LEU A 68 -1.96 14.52 -11.76
N TRP A 69 -1.67 13.94 -10.59
CA TRP A 69 -2.55 14.04 -9.44
C TRP A 69 -2.81 15.49 -9.06
N GLN A 70 -1.76 16.32 -8.99
CA GLN A 70 -1.87 17.75 -8.70
C GLN A 70 -2.79 18.47 -9.68
N VAL A 71 -2.56 18.27 -10.99
CA VAL A 71 -3.31 18.90 -12.07
C VAL A 71 -4.76 18.41 -12.10
N ALA A 72 -4.99 17.11 -11.94
CA ALA A 72 -6.34 16.53 -11.93
C ALA A 72 -7.18 17.08 -10.76
N VAL A 73 -6.62 17.07 -9.55
CA VAL A 73 -7.35 17.53 -8.35
C VAL A 73 -7.66 19.02 -8.42
N ARG A 74 -6.68 19.85 -8.79
CA ARG A 74 -6.89 21.31 -8.90
C ARG A 74 -7.73 21.69 -10.11
N GLY A 75 -7.49 21.07 -11.26
CA GLY A 75 -8.23 21.35 -12.49
C GLY A 75 -9.70 20.94 -12.42
N ALA A 76 -10.01 19.84 -11.71
CA ALA A 76 -11.39 19.42 -11.47
C ALA A 76 -12.05 20.11 -10.26
N GLY A 77 -11.34 20.98 -9.54
CA GLY A 77 -11.89 21.67 -8.37
C GLY A 77 -12.28 20.72 -7.22
N VAL A 78 -11.59 19.57 -7.09
CA VAL A 78 -11.94 18.58 -6.07
C VAL A 78 -11.69 19.16 -4.68
N PRO A 79 -12.67 19.13 -3.77
CA PRO A 79 -12.49 19.60 -2.41
C PRO A 79 -11.35 18.85 -1.69
N ALA A 80 -10.48 19.59 -0.99
CA ALA A 80 -9.32 19.00 -0.30
C ALA A 80 -9.71 17.96 0.78
N VAL A 81 -10.94 18.00 1.26
CA VAL A 81 -11.49 17.03 2.21
C VAL A 81 -11.67 15.64 1.56
N LEU A 82 -12.02 15.60 0.27
CA LEU A 82 -12.20 14.34 -0.47
C LEU A 82 -10.86 13.81 -0.97
N LEU A 83 -10.08 14.66 -1.61
CA LEU A 83 -8.77 14.31 -2.13
C LEU A 83 -7.85 15.53 -2.14
N PRO A 84 -6.91 15.67 -1.19
CA PRO A 84 -5.98 16.79 -1.17
C PRO A 84 -4.99 16.69 -2.33
N ALA A 85 -4.62 17.85 -2.90
CA ALA A 85 -3.55 17.90 -3.88
C ALA A 85 -2.19 17.62 -3.25
N PRO A 86 -1.21 17.03 -3.97
CA PRO A 86 0.13 16.76 -3.45
C PRO A 86 0.82 17.97 -2.79
N SER A 87 0.64 19.17 -3.34
CA SER A 87 1.16 20.39 -2.71
C SER A 87 0.54 20.68 -1.34
N GLY A 88 -0.75 20.41 -1.16
CA GLY A 88 -1.44 20.55 0.13
C GLY A 88 -0.94 19.51 1.15
N VAL A 89 -0.73 18.26 0.71
CA VAL A 89 -0.13 17.21 1.53
C VAL A 89 1.28 17.64 1.99
N TRP A 90 2.10 18.14 1.07
CA TRP A 90 3.46 18.62 1.40
C TRP A 90 3.46 19.78 2.38
N GLN A 91 2.57 20.76 2.19
CA GLN A 91 2.40 21.87 3.12
C GLN A 91 2.03 21.38 4.53
N LYS A 92 1.10 20.43 4.63
CA LYS A 92 0.69 19.85 5.92
C LYS A 92 1.83 19.10 6.60
N LEU A 93 2.61 18.34 5.83
CA LEU A 93 3.79 17.62 6.32
C LEU A 93 4.81 18.55 6.99
N ILE A 94 5.04 19.72 6.39
CA ILE A 94 6.02 20.70 6.92
C ILE A 94 5.43 21.53 8.07
N ALA A 95 4.15 21.88 7.98
CA ALA A 95 3.52 22.77 8.96
C ALA A 95 3.27 22.09 10.31
N GLU A 96 2.98 20.77 10.32
CA GLU A 96 2.56 20.08 11.53
C GLU A 96 3.36 18.78 11.81
N PRO A 97 4.69 18.84 11.94
CA PRO A 97 5.53 17.66 12.12
C PRO A 97 5.23 16.91 13.42
N TRP A 98 4.84 17.64 14.48
CA TRP A 98 4.49 17.04 15.76
C TRP A 98 3.18 16.25 15.72
N GLN A 99 2.20 16.73 14.97
CA GLN A 99 0.97 16.00 14.75
C GLN A 99 1.24 14.69 13.99
N LEU A 100 2.06 14.76 12.93
CA LEU A 100 2.46 13.57 12.18
C LEU A 100 3.20 12.56 13.05
N TRP A 101 4.07 13.03 13.95
CA TRP A 101 4.74 12.15 14.89
C TRP A 101 3.77 11.49 15.88
N ALA A 102 2.80 12.26 16.39
CA ALA A 102 1.77 11.72 17.27
C ALA A 102 0.91 10.64 16.55
N ASP A 103 0.50 10.93 15.31
CA ASP A 103 -0.29 10.01 14.48
C ASP A 103 0.50 8.75 14.10
N PHE A 104 1.79 8.90 13.75
CA PHE A 104 2.69 7.79 13.50
C PHE A 104 2.85 6.91 14.74
N ARG A 105 3.11 7.50 15.88
CA ARG A 105 3.25 6.76 17.14
C ARG A 105 1.97 6.01 17.49
N GLN A 106 0.82 6.65 17.36
CA GLN A 106 -0.47 6.04 17.70
C GLN A 106 -0.88 4.97 16.71
N THR A 107 -0.71 5.20 15.43
CA THR A 107 -1.12 4.26 14.39
C THR A 107 -0.08 3.18 14.16
N PHE A 108 1.19 3.54 13.95
CA PHE A 108 2.22 2.56 13.60
C PHE A 108 2.76 1.82 14.83
N LEU A 109 3.28 2.55 15.84
CA LEU A 109 3.93 1.90 16.98
C LEU A 109 2.94 1.19 17.89
N LYS A 110 1.79 1.79 18.18
CA LYS A 110 0.80 1.17 19.06
C LYS A 110 -0.12 0.19 18.33
N ALA A 111 -0.70 0.58 17.20
CA ALA A 111 -1.69 -0.26 16.55
C ALA A 111 -1.06 -1.30 15.62
N VAL A 112 -0.22 -0.87 14.65
CA VAL A 112 0.32 -1.79 13.64
C VAL A 112 1.29 -2.79 14.25
N ILE A 113 2.29 -2.34 15.03
CA ILE A 113 3.29 -3.26 15.62
C ILE A 113 2.63 -4.23 16.58
N VAL A 114 1.79 -3.75 17.50
CA VAL A 114 1.10 -4.61 18.47
C VAL A 114 0.17 -5.60 17.76
N GLY A 115 -0.63 -5.11 16.80
CA GLY A 115 -1.53 -5.95 16.02
C GLY A 115 -0.79 -6.99 15.19
N TYR A 116 0.33 -6.62 14.58
CA TYR A 116 1.17 -7.51 13.78
C TYR A 116 1.80 -8.63 14.63
N ILE A 117 2.42 -8.26 15.75
CA ILE A 117 3.03 -9.25 16.66
C ILE A 117 1.97 -10.19 17.22
N ALA A 118 0.82 -9.66 17.65
CA ALA A 118 -0.27 -10.47 18.17
C ALA A 118 -0.86 -11.38 17.07
N GLY A 119 -1.17 -10.84 15.90
CA GLY A 119 -1.78 -11.60 14.81
C GLY A 119 -0.85 -12.67 14.25
N CYS A 120 0.40 -12.32 13.93
CA CYS A 120 1.39 -13.29 13.46
C CYS A 120 1.75 -14.31 14.55
N GLY A 121 1.95 -13.86 15.80
CA GLY A 121 2.27 -14.75 16.91
C GLY A 121 1.17 -15.77 17.18
N LEU A 122 -0.08 -15.32 17.32
CA LEU A 122 -1.22 -16.20 17.51
C LEU A 122 -1.45 -17.12 16.32
N GLY A 123 -1.33 -16.60 15.09
CA GLY A 123 -1.46 -17.40 13.87
C GLY A 123 -0.41 -18.50 13.77
N PHE A 124 0.85 -18.16 14.09
CA PHE A 124 1.94 -19.13 14.11
C PHE A 124 1.75 -20.20 15.19
N LEU A 125 1.46 -19.79 16.42
CA LEU A 125 1.24 -20.74 17.52
C LEU A 125 0.06 -21.68 17.25
N LEU A 126 -1.04 -21.13 16.72
CA LEU A 126 -2.19 -21.95 16.35
C LEU A 126 -1.85 -22.90 15.20
N ALA A 127 -1.03 -22.48 14.23
CA ALA A 127 -0.59 -23.33 13.14
C ALA A 127 0.19 -24.58 13.63
N LEU A 128 1.07 -24.40 14.62
CA LEU A 128 1.80 -25.51 15.25
C LEU A 128 0.85 -26.51 15.92
N VAL A 129 -0.19 -26.00 16.61
CA VAL A 129 -1.22 -26.85 17.24
C VAL A 129 -2.03 -27.59 16.18
N VAL A 130 -2.47 -26.87 15.12
CA VAL A 130 -3.26 -27.45 14.03
C VAL A 130 -2.50 -28.52 13.26
N ASP A 131 -1.20 -28.32 13.03
CA ASP A 131 -0.36 -29.32 12.34
C ASP A 131 -0.27 -30.64 13.12
N ARG A 132 -0.36 -30.60 14.46
CA ARG A 132 -0.36 -31.78 15.32
C ARG A 132 -1.62 -32.64 15.21
N PHE A 133 -2.75 -32.05 14.81
CA PHE A 133 -4.05 -32.71 14.75
C PHE A 133 -4.60 -32.75 13.31
N PRO A 134 -4.56 -33.91 12.62
CA PRO A 134 -5.04 -34.02 11.23
C PRO A 134 -6.50 -33.57 11.02
N PHE A 135 -7.35 -33.75 12.03
CA PHE A 135 -8.73 -33.29 12.01
C PHE A 135 -8.82 -31.74 11.97
N ALA A 136 -8.04 -31.07 12.85
CA ALA A 136 -8.02 -29.61 12.92
C ALA A 136 -7.49 -28.99 11.60
N ARG A 137 -6.47 -29.61 10.99
CA ARG A 137 -5.92 -29.20 9.70
C ARG A 137 -6.95 -29.23 8.57
N ARG A 138 -7.73 -30.32 8.48
CA ARG A 138 -8.79 -30.46 7.45
C ARG A 138 -9.93 -29.47 7.63
N GLY A 139 -10.26 -29.09 8.85
CA GLY A 139 -11.35 -28.16 9.16
C GLY A 139 -10.93 -26.69 9.06
N LEU A 140 -9.74 -26.34 9.55
CA LEU A 140 -9.32 -24.93 9.64
C LEU A 140 -8.88 -24.31 8.31
N LEU A 141 -8.27 -25.08 7.42
CA LEU A 141 -7.82 -24.55 6.13
C LEU A 141 -8.96 -23.95 5.27
N PRO A 142 -10.11 -24.62 5.10
CA PRO A 142 -11.24 -24.03 4.39
C PRO A 142 -11.79 -22.76 5.08
N ILE A 143 -11.86 -22.78 6.42
CA ILE A 143 -12.32 -21.62 7.21
C ILE A 143 -11.33 -20.45 7.06
N GLY A 144 -10.04 -20.71 7.12
CA GLY A 144 -9.00 -19.69 6.92
C GLY A 144 -9.10 -19.02 5.54
N ASN A 145 -9.29 -19.82 4.50
CA ASN A 145 -9.48 -19.30 3.14
C ASN A 145 -10.77 -18.46 3.02
N PHE A 146 -11.85 -18.88 3.66
CA PHE A 146 -13.09 -18.12 3.69
C PHE A 146 -12.92 -16.76 4.40
N VAL A 147 -12.29 -16.75 5.58
CA VAL A 147 -12.03 -15.51 6.34
C VAL A 147 -11.11 -14.57 5.57
N SER A 148 -10.12 -15.10 4.84
CA SER A 148 -9.23 -14.30 3.99
C SER A 148 -9.96 -13.64 2.81
N ALA A 149 -11.08 -14.20 2.38
CA ALA A 149 -11.92 -13.64 1.31
C ALA A 149 -12.90 -12.56 1.80
N LEU A 150 -13.06 -12.39 3.13
CA LEU A 150 -13.95 -11.36 3.66
C LEU A 150 -13.41 -9.96 3.39
N PRO A 151 -14.23 -9.05 2.84
CA PRO A 151 -13.79 -7.69 2.58
C PRO A 151 -13.53 -6.96 3.90
N LEU A 152 -12.28 -6.59 4.15
CA LEU A 152 -11.85 -5.90 5.36
C LEU A 152 -12.65 -4.63 5.65
N VAL A 153 -13.06 -3.93 4.58
CA VAL A 153 -13.89 -2.73 4.68
C VAL A 153 -15.22 -2.97 5.41
N GLY A 154 -15.78 -4.19 5.28
CA GLY A 154 -17.01 -4.57 5.97
C GLY A 154 -16.80 -4.89 7.47
N ILE A 155 -15.61 -5.36 7.86
CA ILE A 155 -15.30 -5.74 9.25
C ILE A 155 -14.85 -4.51 10.08
N ALA A 156 -14.21 -3.54 9.45
CA ALA A 156 -13.66 -2.37 10.14
C ALA A 156 -14.68 -1.61 11.03
N PRO A 157 -15.91 -1.31 10.57
CA PRO A 157 -16.92 -0.67 11.41
C PRO A 157 -17.28 -1.48 12.67
N VAL A 158 -17.37 -2.81 12.55
CA VAL A 158 -17.68 -3.71 13.67
C VAL A 158 -16.56 -3.66 14.72
N LEU A 159 -15.30 -3.68 14.28
CA LEU A 159 -14.16 -3.59 15.18
C LEU A 159 -14.09 -2.22 15.87
N VAL A 160 -14.47 -1.15 15.19
CA VAL A 160 -14.58 0.19 15.79
C VAL A 160 -15.71 0.22 16.84
N MET A 161 -16.83 -0.44 16.59
CA MET A 161 -17.93 -0.53 17.59
C MET A 161 -17.51 -1.31 18.84
N TRP A 162 -16.68 -2.34 18.71
CA TRP A 162 -16.24 -3.16 19.85
C TRP A 162 -15.07 -2.56 20.62
N PHE A 163 -14.10 -1.98 19.94
CA PHE A 163 -12.85 -1.49 20.51
C PHE A 163 -12.72 0.04 20.57
N GLY A 164 -13.73 0.78 20.04
CA GLY A 164 -13.73 2.25 19.99
C GLY A 164 -12.93 2.83 18.82
N PHE A 165 -12.89 4.16 18.74
CA PHE A 165 -12.25 4.90 17.64
C PHE A 165 -10.72 5.05 17.79
N ASP A 166 -10.15 4.59 18.91
CA ASP A 166 -8.72 4.74 19.20
C ASP A 166 -7.87 3.60 18.59
N TRP A 167 -6.60 3.51 19.00
CA TRP A 167 -5.63 2.54 18.49
C TRP A 167 -6.05 1.05 18.66
N PRO A 168 -6.86 0.62 19.66
CA PRO A 168 -7.20 -0.80 19.80
C PRO A 168 -8.02 -1.35 18.63
N SER A 169 -8.95 -0.58 18.07
CA SER A 169 -9.70 -0.99 16.88
C SER A 169 -8.80 -1.16 15.67
N LYS A 170 -7.83 -0.25 15.49
CA LYS A 170 -6.83 -0.34 14.43
C LYS A 170 -5.93 -1.57 14.62
N ALA A 171 -5.51 -1.86 15.86
CA ALA A 171 -4.74 -3.06 16.18
C ALA A 171 -5.54 -4.33 15.89
N ALA A 172 -6.83 -4.39 16.25
CA ALA A 172 -7.70 -5.51 15.95
C ALA A 172 -7.83 -5.78 14.44
N VAL A 173 -7.94 -4.73 13.62
CA VAL A 173 -7.90 -4.85 12.15
C VAL A 173 -6.59 -5.52 11.70
N VAL A 174 -5.46 -5.08 12.22
CA VAL A 174 -4.15 -5.66 11.86
C VAL A 174 -4.05 -7.12 12.32
N VAL A 175 -4.55 -7.45 13.51
CA VAL A 175 -4.61 -8.85 13.99
C VAL A 175 -5.38 -9.72 12.99
N VAL A 176 -6.57 -9.32 12.60
CA VAL A 176 -7.40 -10.10 11.64
C VAL A 176 -6.68 -10.27 10.30
N MET A 177 -6.05 -9.19 9.81
CA MET A 177 -5.32 -9.22 8.53
C MET A 177 -4.09 -10.13 8.52
N THR A 178 -3.41 -10.27 9.65
CA THR A 178 -2.13 -11.00 9.74
C THR A 178 -2.28 -12.40 10.28
N PHE A 179 -3.26 -12.64 11.15
CA PHE A 179 -3.51 -13.93 11.79
C PHE A 179 -3.81 -15.03 10.77
N VAL A 180 -4.79 -14.81 9.87
CA VAL A 180 -5.24 -15.85 8.94
C VAL A 180 -4.18 -16.20 7.89
N PRO A 181 -3.54 -15.23 7.20
CA PRO A 181 -2.43 -15.55 6.30
C PRO A 181 -1.28 -16.26 6.99
N MET A 182 -0.93 -15.85 8.21
CA MET A 182 0.14 -16.51 8.98
C MET A 182 -0.22 -17.96 9.30
N LEU A 183 -1.44 -18.20 9.78
CA LEU A 183 -1.93 -19.54 10.07
C LEU A 183 -1.88 -20.45 8.83
N VAL A 184 -2.48 -20.00 7.73
CA VAL A 184 -2.59 -20.81 6.50
C VAL A 184 -1.22 -21.09 5.89
N ASN A 185 -0.37 -20.05 5.77
CA ASN A 185 0.96 -20.21 5.18
C ASN A 185 1.88 -21.06 6.05
N THR A 186 1.80 -20.97 7.38
CA THR A 186 2.60 -21.80 8.28
C THR A 186 2.17 -23.27 8.19
N VAL A 187 0.87 -23.56 8.20
CA VAL A 187 0.37 -24.95 8.04
C VAL A 187 0.76 -25.50 6.67
N ALA A 188 0.67 -24.72 5.61
CA ALA A 188 1.08 -25.11 4.27
C ALA A 188 2.61 -25.36 4.20
N GLY A 189 3.41 -24.48 4.80
CA GLY A 189 4.86 -24.63 4.86
C GLY A 189 5.31 -25.87 5.64
N LEU A 190 4.70 -26.16 6.79
CA LEU A 190 4.95 -27.36 7.56
C LEU A 190 4.57 -28.65 6.79
N ALA A 191 3.53 -28.56 5.97
CA ALA A 191 3.10 -29.66 5.12
C ALA A 191 4.03 -29.94 3.93
N ALA A 192 4.71 -28.93 3.44
CA ALA A 192 5.59 -29.00 2.28
C ALA A 192 6.97 -29.61 2.61
N SER A 193 7.32 -29.77 3.91
CA SER A 193 8.58 -30.41 4.32
C SER A 193 8.61 -31.89 3.88
N ASP A 194 9.69 -32.27 3.18
CA ASP A 194 9.87 -33.61 2.62
C ASP A 194 10.06 -34.66 3.74
N VAL A 195 9.67 -35.91 3.44
CA VAL A 195 9.83 -37.05 4.38
C VAL A 195 11.29 -37.20 4.78
N ILE A 196 12.21 -36.99 3.86
CA ILE A 196 13.68 -37.10 4.11
C ILE A 196 14.12 -36.01 5.10
N GLU A 197 13.63 -34.79 4.99
CA GLU A 197 13.95 -33.70 5.93
C GLU A 197 13.40 -33.97 7.34
N ARG A 198 12.20 -34.56 7.43
CA ARG A 198 11.63 -34.99 8.73
C ARG A 198 12.40 -36.14 9.40
N ASP A 199 12.89 -37.09 8.61
CA ASP A 199 13.66 -38.21 9.12
C ASP A 199 15.04 -37.76 9.56
N LEU A 200 15.67 -36.80 8.86
CA LEU A 200 16.91 -36.17 9.30
C LEU A 200 16.75 -35.48 10.66
N MET A 201 15.68 -34.72 10.85
CA MET A 201 15.38 -34.02 12.12
C MET A 201 15.04 -34.97 13.28
N ARG A 202 14.68 -36.24 13.01
CA ARG A 202 14.44 -37.25 14.02
C ARG A 202 15.74 -38.03 14.40
N THR A 203 16.75 -37.97 13.54
CA THR A 203 17.97 -38.72 13.72
C THR A 203 19.05 -37.91 14.44
N TYR A 204 18.95 -36.60 14.45
CA TYR A 204 19.81 -35.65 15.15
C TYR A 204 19.07 -34.95 16.30
#